data_687fa7d565cbc1fbd357e5bf2cd8ca40
#
_entry.id   687fa7d565cbc1fbd357e5bf2cd8ca40
#
_cell.length_a   1.000
_cell.length_b   1.000
_cell.length_c   1.000
_cell.angle_alpha   90.00
_cell.angle_beta   90.00
_cell.angle_gamma   90.00
#
_symmetry.space_group_name_H-M   'P 1'
#
loop_
_entity.id
_entity.type
_entity.pdbx_description
1 polymer ?
#
loop_
_entity_poly.entity_id
_entity_poly.type
_entity_poly.pdbx_seq_one_letter_code
_entity_poly.pdbx_strand_id
1 'polypeptide(L)'
;MRKIFTPLACSLLIGISLTACSNENPQTTDTTFQLNSSILPTRAPQLNANGGGTFSKNDENTLLFQAPQGTLVKSFTYTYGKTYYWNELNLPSSHKELQVSGCYPTITTSTPTLFAWDVRNASVTADLLLAPPVSVTPNTTPDIRLQFNHAMHQLQIELKADGTTLQQAACSQAKLTCRNFLPIANVNLLQGAVISASGDKSSLQATGDKATFILPPQAAGNLQLQVQLSGREYTFDLATHQIAGSPITLLESGKSIKLTITVSKTSFSVTGQNIGAWESQGESNGSIIL
;
A
#
# COMPACT_ATOMS: atom_id res chain seq x y z
N MET A 1 -39.20 27.87 101.88
CA MET A 1 -40.35 27.57 101.03
C MET A 1 -40.38 28.62 99.86
N ARG A 2 -39.84 28.41 98.75
CA ARG A 2 -40.20 29.05 97.50
C ARG A 2 -39.38 28.36 96.39
N LYS A 3 -40.07 27.66 95.55
CA LYS A 3 -39.58 27.00 94.36
C LYS A 3 -39.31 28.07 93.29
N ILE A 4 -38.11 28.07 92.72
CA ILE A 4 -37.77 28.91 91.59
C ILE A 4 -37.60 27.96 90.39
N PHE A 5 -38.45 28.14 89.44
CA PHE A 5 -38.40 27.49 88.13
C PHE A 5 -37.46 28.26 87.22
N THR A 6 -36.49 27.57 86.63
CA THR A 6 -35.69 28.09 85.55
C THR A 6 -36.15 27.51 84.19
N PRO A 7 -36.38 28.33 83.19
CA PRO A 7 -36.78 27.83 81.89
C PRO A 7 -35.55 27.39 81.08
N LEU A 8 -35.67 26.21 80.53
CA LEU A 8 -34.67 25.59 79.59
C LEU A 8 -34.86 26.23 78.21
N ALA A 9 -33.86 27.00 77.74
CA ALA A 9 -33.81 27.52 76.37
C ALA A 9 -33.31 26.44 75.39
N CYS A 10 -34.23 26.02 74.52
CA CYS A 10 -33.92 25.09 73.45
C CYS A 10 -33.42 25.88 72.23
N SER A 11 -32.07 25.85 72.01
CA SER A 11 -31.49 26.47 70.83
C SER A 11 -31.56 25.49 69.64
N LEU A 12 -32.39 25.81 68.67
CA LEU A 12 -32.55 25.10 67.41
C LEU A 12 -31.43 25.52 66.47
N LEU A 13 -30.43 24.68 66.30
CA LEU A 13 -29.39 24.82 65.28
C LEU A 13 -29.92 24.31 63.96
N ILE A 14 -30.28 25.24 63.02
CA ILE A 14 -30.57 24.93 61.64
C ILE A 14 -29.26 24.75 60.92
N GLY A 15 -28.87 23.48 60.70
CA GLY A 15 -27.77 23.14 59.81
C GLY A 15 -28.16 23.36 58.33
N ILE A 16 -27.61 24.41 57.73
CA ILE A 16 -27.68 24.61 56.29
C ILE A 16 -26.65 23.68 55.65
N SER A 17 -27.10 22.53 55.11
CA SER A 17 -26.29 21.68 54.27
C SER A 17 -26.15 22.36 52.89
N LEU A 18 -25.00 22.98 52.64
CA LEU A 18 -24.57 23.37 51.31
C LEU A 18 -24.28 22.12 50.51
N THR A 19 -25.24 21.64 49.72
CA THR A 19 -24.94 20.71 48.64
C THR A 19 -24.18 21.46 47.58
N ALA A 20 -22.83 21.37 47.63
CA ALA A 20 -22.01 21.75 46.50
C ALA A 20 -22.34 20.77 45.36
N CYS A 21 -23.14 21.20 44.39
CA CYS A 21 -23.15 20.57 43.09
C CYS A 21 -21.77 20.80 42.46
N SER A 22 -20.89 19.83 42.60
CA SER A 22 -19.77 19.74 41.72
C SER A 22 -20.31 19.45 40.32
N ASN A 23 -20.36 20.47 39.48
CA ASN A 23 -20.42 20.28 38.05
C ASN A 23 -19.10 19.66 37.65
N GLU A 24 -18.95 18.34 37.88
CA GLU A 24 -17.99 17.56 37.15
C GLU A 24 -18.49 17.52 35.72
N ASN A 25 -17.99 18.50 34.93
CA ASN A 25 -17.95 18.35 33.50
C ASN A 25 -17.27 16.99 33.27
N PRO A 26 -17.88 16.02 32.60
CA PRO A 26 -17.20 14.80 32.27
C PRO A 26 -15.97 15.21 31.47
N GLN A 27 -14.82 15.12 32.10
CA GLN A 27 -13.54 15.31 31.44
C GLN A 27 -13.53 14.21 30.37
N THR A 28 -13.84 14.58 29.13
CA THR A 28 -13.65 13.68 28.00
C THR A 28 -12.17 13.37 27.99
N THR A 29 -11.81 12.22 28.54
CA THR A 29 -10.42 11.72 28.46
C THR A 29 -10.11 11.60 27.00
N ASP A 30 -9.25 12.49 26.50
CA ASP A 30 -8.76 12.46 25.12
C ASP A 30 -8.12 11.10 24.87
N THR A 31 -8.82 10.24 24.14
CA THR A 31 -8.34 8.89 23.84
C THR A 31 -7.35 8.97 22.69
N THR A 32 -6.16 8.42 22.89
CA THR A 32 -5.15 8.29 21.84
C THR A 32 -5.51 7.17 20.88
N PHE A 33 -5.05 7.27 19.64
CA PHE A 33 -5.01 6.16 18.70
C PHE A 33 -3.62 6.02 18.07
N GLN A 34 -3.28 4.79 17.71
CA GLN A 34 -2.07 4.46 17.00
C GLN A 34 -2.41 3.65 15.75
N LEU A 35 -1.60 3.79 14.72
CA LEU A 35 -1.65 2.93 13.55
C LEU A 35 -0.71 1.75 13.78
N ASN A 36 -1.30 0.56 13.96
CA ASN A 36 -0.57 -0.69 13.97
C ASN A 36 -0.69 -1.31 12.58
N SER A 37 0.34 -1.15 11.76
CA SER A 37 0.30 -1.58 10.38
C SER A 37 1.33 -2.66 10.12
N SER A 38 0.95 -3.60 9.27
CA SER A 38 1.83 -4.59 8.66
C SER A 38 1.85 -4.39 7.15
N ILE A 39 2.99 -4.67 6.54
CA ILE A 39 3.11 -4.75 5.09
C ILE A 39 3.29 -6.21 4.76
N LEU A 40 2.44 -6.76 3.91
CA LEU A 40 2.66 -8.12 3.40
C LEU A 40 3.98 -8.16 2.63
N PRO A 41 4.68 -9.33 2.60
CA PRO A 41 6.08 -9.42 2.19
C PRO A 41 6.34 -8.79 0.82
N THR A 42 6.94 -7.60 0.79
CA THR A 42 7.43 -6.94 -0.41
C THR A 42 8.23 -5.66 -0.09
N ARG A 43 8.80 -4.97 -1.03
CA ARG A 43 9.80 -3.92 -0.78
C ARG A 43 9.21 -2.54 -0.49
N ALA A 44 9.20 -2.08 0.74
CA ALA A 44 9.09 -0.70 1.22
C ALA A 44 10.32 -0.31 2.07
N PRO A 45 10.47 0.92 2.61
CA PRO A 45 11.78 1.50 2.99
C PRO A 45 12.67 0.73 3.96
N GLN A 46 12.14 -0.25 4.68
CA GLN A 46 12.90 -1.12 5.60
C GLN A 46 12.45 -2.57 5.42
N LEU A 47 12.78 -3.18 4.26
CA LEU A 47 12.33 -4.53 3.96
C LEU A 47 13.39 -5.57 4.18
N ASN A 48 12.97 -6.72 4.76
CA ASN A 48 13.75 -7.95 4.73
C ASN A 48 13.82 -8.53 3.31
N ALA A 49 14.69 -9.52 3.11
CA ALA A 49 14.90 -10.16 1.80
C ALA A 49 13.62 -10.78 1.19
N ASN A 50 12.57 -10.98 1.99
CA ASN A 50 11.29 -11.58 1.60
C ASN A 50 10.20 -10.55 1.30
N GLY A 51 10.52 -9.23 1.36
CA GLY A 51 9.61 -8.17 0.99
C GLY A 51 8.60 -7.74 2.04
N GLY A 52 8.57 -8.36 3.21
CA GLY A 52 7.78 -7.88 4.36
C GLY A 52 8.51 -6.78 5.11
N GLY A 53 7.78 -5.87 5.74
CA GLY A 53 8.38 -4.79 6.47
C GLY A 53 7.42 -4.08 7.41
N THR A 54 7.98 -3.09 8.06
CA THR A 54 7.26 -2.16 8.93
C THR A 54 7.60 -0.74 8.50
N PHE A 55 6.69 0.17 8.75
CA PHE A 55 6.97 1.59 8.55
C PHE A 55 7.94 2.09 9.61
N SER A 56 8.81 2.98 9.21
CA SER A 56 9.79 3.62 10.07
C SER A 56 9.24 4.90 10.69
N LYS A 57 9.88 5.37 11.76
CA LYS A 57 9.58 6.70 12.32
C LYS A 57 9.70 7.76 11.24
N ASN A 58 8.71 8.65 11.17
CA ASN A 58 8.52 9.72 10.19
C ASN A 58 8.04 9.27 8.80
N ASP A 59 7.81 7.98 8.55
CA ASP A 59 7.04 7.58 7.37
C ASP A 59 5.62 8.15 7.47
N GLU A 60 5.05 8.53 6.34
CA GLU A 60 3.73 9.17 6.28
C GLU A 60 2.78 8.39 5.39
N ASN A 61 1.59 8.13 5.91
CA ASN A 61 0.50 7.48 5.19
C ASN A 61 -0.69 8.43 5.07
N THR A 62 -1.41 8.34 3.97
CA THR A 62 -2.74 8.93 3.88
C THR A 62 -3.76 7.94 4.39
N LEU A 63 -4.58 8.35 5.36
CA LEU A 63 -5.72 7.60 5.88
C LEU A 63 -7.02 8.27 5.46
N LEU A 64 -8.01 7.48 5.04
CA LEU A 64 -9.37 7.96 4.80
C LEU A 64 -10.31 7.34 5.84
N PHE A 65 -10.97 8.20 6.61
CA PHE A 65 -12.07 7.83 7.48
C PHE A 65 -13.37 8.00 6.70
N GLN A 66 -14.15 6.95 6.58
CA GLN A 66 -15.40 6.94 5.84
C GLN A 66 -16.53 6.37 6.68
N ALA A 67 -17.75 6.83 6.42
CA ALA A 67 -18.96 6.22 6.98
C ALA A 67 -19.14 4.80 6.39
N PRO A 68 -19.83 3.87 7.08
CA PRO A 68 -20.01 2.49 6.60
C PRO A 68 -20.59 2.36 5.19
N GLN A 69 -21.37 3.36 4.74
CA GLN A 69 -21.91 3.43 3.38
C GLN A 69 -20.92 3.96 2.33
N GLY A 70 -19.64 4.18 2.68
CA GLY A 70 -18.59 4.59 1.74
C GLY A 70 -18.48 6.11 1.50
N THR A 71 -19.11 6.95 2.32
CA THR A 71 -18.96 8.40 2.22
C THR A 71 -17.74 8.86 3.00
N LEU A 72 -16.82 9.60 2.33
CA LEU A 72 -15.66 10.18 3.00
C LEU A 72 -16.09 11.14 4.10
N VAL A 73 -15.55 10.95 5.31
CA VAL A 73 -15.72 11.81 6.47
C VAL A 73 -14.49 12.69 6.68
N LYS A 74 -13.30 12.08 6.62
CA LYS A 74 -12.03 12.77 6.85
C LYS A 74 -10.89 12.13 6.06
N SER A 75 -10.04 12.96 5.46
CA SER A 75 -8.69 12.58 5.02
C SER A 75 -7.67 13.05 6.04
N PHE A 76 -6.71 12.22 6.37
CA PHE A 76 -5.74 12.49 7.41
C PHE A 76 -4.34 11.95 7.02
N THR A 77 -3.30 12.74 7.25
CA THR A 77 -1.92 12.27 7.12
C THR A 77 -1.41 11.79 8.46
N TYR A 78 -1.16 10.48 8.54
CA TYR A 78 -0.57 9.85 9.71
C TYR A 78 0.94 9.76 9.55
N THR A 79 1.69 10.25 10.55
CA THR A 79 3.15 10.15 10.62
C THR A 79 3.55 9.16 11.71
N TYR A 80 4.31 8.12 11.38
CA TYR A 80 4.76 7.14 12.36
C TYR A 80 5.68 7.76 13.41
N GLY A 81 5.46 7.35 14.66
CA GLY A 81 6.21 7.86 15.82
C GLY A 81 5.66 9.14 16.41
N LYS A 82 4.55 9.69 15.91
CA LYS A 82 3.75 10.74 16.54
C LYS A 82 2.58 10.14 17.32
N THR A 83 2.20 10.80 18.42
CA THR A 83 0.97 10.49 19.16
C THR A 83 -0.16 11.32 18.61
N TYR A 84 -1.32 10.70 18.39
CA TYR A 84 -2.53 11.35 17.91
C TYR A 84 -3.68 11.08 18.85
N TYR A 85 -4.63 12.05 18.91
CA TYR A 85 -5.84 11.95 19.69
C TYR A 85 -7.06 11.96 18.78
N TRP A 86 -8.09 11.23 19.12
CA TRP A 86 -9.31 11.13 18.32
C TRP A 86 -9.99 12.51 18.12
N ASN A 87 -9.93 13.38 19.13
CA ASN A 87 -10.49 14.73 19.04
C ASN A 87 -9.80 15.60 17.98
N GLU A 88 -8.51 15.38 17.68
CA GLU A 88 -7.76 16.11 16.64
C GLU A 88 -8.31 15.83 15.23
N LEU A 89 -8.98 14.71 15.03
CA LEU A 89 -9.61 14.40 13.76
C LEU A 89 -10.84 15.24 13.46
N ASN A 90 -11.45 15.89 14.49
CA ASN A 90 -12.65 16.71 14.38
C ASN A 90 -13.78 15.95 13.65
N LEU A 91 -13.98 14.69 14.01
CA LEU A 91 -15.02 13.85 13.43
C LEU A 91 -16.40 14.27 13.92
N PRO A 92 -17.45 14.26 13.07
CA PRO A 92 -18.82 14.52 13.51
C PRO A 92 -19.25 13.50 14.57
N SER A 93 -19.83 13.96 15.67
CA SER A 93 -20.28 13.13 16.80
C SER A 93 -21.37 12.11 16.44
N SER A 94 -22.03 12.28 15.28
CA SER A 94 -23.01 11.35 14.73
C SER A 94 -22.39 10.01 14.25
N HIS A 95 -21.11 9.97 13.97
CA HIS A 95 -20.43 8.77 13.49
C HIS A 95 -19.92 7.93 14.65
N LYS A 96 -20.72 6.93 15.05
CA LYS A 96 -20.34 5.95 16.09
C LYS A 96 -19.41 4.85 15.58
N GLU A 97 -19.47 4.56 14.29
CA GLU A 97 -18.64 3.59 13.59
C GLU A 97 -18.15 4.22 12.28
N LEU A 98 -16.89 3.99 11.96
CA LEU A 98 -16.23 4.41 10.73
C LEU A 98 -15.44 3.24 10.15
N GLN A 99 -15.12 3.34 8.87
CA GLN A 99 -14.14 2.51 8.21
C GLN A 99 -12.91 3.34 7.91
N VAL A 100 -11.72 2.74 8.04
CA VAL A 100 -10.44 3.39 7.75
C VAL A 100 -9.72 2.58 6.69
N SER A 101 -9.41 3.23 5.59
CA SER A 101 -8.51 2.73 4.55
C SER A 101 -7.25 3.60 4.48
N GLY A 102 -6.21 3.13 3.78
CA GLY A 102 -4.98 3.91 3.71
C GLY A 102 -4.13 3.62 2.49
N CYS A 103 -3.20 4.55 2.19
CA CYS A 103 -2.17 4.34 1.18
C CYS A 103 -0.80 4.87 1.62
N TYR A 104 0.25 4.28 1.04
CA TYR A 104 1.63 4.72 1.13
C TYR A 104 2.29 4.66 -0.26
N PRO A 105 3.05 5.67 -0.65
CA PRO A 105 3.31 6.93 0.06
C PRO A 105 2.05 7.83 0.17
N THR A 106 2.18 8.92 0.92
CA THR A 106 1.13 9.95 1.01
C THR A 106 0.79 10.52 -0.35
N ILE A 107 -0.49 10.82 -0.54
CA ILE A 107 -0.98 11.47 -1.76
C ILE A 107 -1.35 12.93 -1.48
N THR A 108 -1.00 13.81 -2.41
CA THR A 108 -1.35 15.23 -2.40
C THR A 108 -2.35 15.50 -3.53
N THR A 109 -3.62 15.25 -3.26
CA THR A 109 -4.69 15.49 -4.23
C THR A 109 -5.92 16.06 -3.55
N SER A 110 -6.68 16.87 -4.27
CA SER A 110 -7.97 17.40 -3.80
C SER A 110 -9.07 16.33 -3.74
N THR A 111 -8.88 15.21 -4.45
CA THR A 111 -9.82 14.08 -4.51
C THR A 111 -9.17 12.79 -4.03
N PRO A 112 -8.87 12.66 -2.71
CA PRO A 112 -8.12 11.51 -2.20
C PRO A 112 -8.87 10.19 -2.31
N THR A 113 -10.18 10.20 -2.55
CA THR A 113 -11.00 9.00 -2.69
C THR A 113 -10.79 8.29 -4.02
N LEU A 114 -10.57 9.07 -5.10
CA LEU A 114 -10.31 8.59 -6.45
C LEU A 114 -9.15 9.38 -7.01
N PHE A 115 -8.04 8.71 -7.32
CA PHE A 115 -6.87 9.38 -7.87
C PHE A 115 -6.13 8.50 -8.90
N ALA A 116 -5.30 9.16 -9.71
CA ALA A 116 -4.44 8.55 -10.70
C ALA A 116 -3.02 8.41 -10.14
N TRP A 117 -2.44 7.21 -10.25
CA TRP A 117 -1.06 6.93 -9.89
C TRP A 117 -0.26 6.60 -11.14
N ASP A 118 0.67 7.47 -11.53
CA ASP A 118 1.51 7.29 -12.71
C ASP A 118 2.82 6.61 -12.32
N VAL A 119 3.02 5.37 -12.75
CA VAL A 119 4.23 4.57 -12.41
C VAL A 119 5.51 5.09 -13.07
N ARG A 120 5.41 6.03 -14.02
CA ARG A 120 6.57 6.67 -14.65
C ARG A 120 7.16 7.81 -13.83
N ASN A 121 6.43 8.27 -12.81
CA ASN A 121 6.86 9.38 -11.98
C ASN A 121 7.97 8.93 -11.02
N ALA A 122 9.22 9.05 -11.49
CA ALA A 122 10.41 8.54 -10.81
C ALA A 122 10.84 9.33 -9.57
N SER A 123 10.16 10.42 -9.20
CA SER A 123 10.50 11.23 -8.03
C SER A 123 10.12 10.57 -6.71
N VAL A 124 9.28 9.55 -6.78
CA VAL A 124 8.83 8.72 -5.65
C VAL A 124 8.94 7.27 -6.11
N THR A 125 8.76 6.30 -5.23
CA THR A 125 8.65 4.90 -5.66
C THR A 125 7.52 4.74 -6.68
N ALA A 126 7.72 3.93 -7.73
CA ALA A 126 6.65 3.59 -8.67
C ALA A 126 5.58 2.70 -8.01
N ASP A 127 5.92 2.09 -6.89
CA ASP A 127 5.05 1.19 -6.14
C ASP A 127 4.12 1.96 -5.20
N LEU A 128 2.91 1.48 -5.07
CA LEU A 128 1.87 2.01 -4.21
C LEU A 128 1.36 0.89 -3.30
N LEU A 129 1.34 1.16 -1.99
CA LEU A 129 0.74 0.26 -1.02
C LEU A 129 -0.67 0.75 -0.69
N LEU A 130 -1.63 -0.15 -0.66
CA LEU A 130 -3.02 0.12 -0.31
C LEU A 130 -3.46 -0.78 0.84
N ALA A 131 -4.18 -0.22 1.79
CA ALA A 131 -4.85 -0.94 2.85
C ALA A 131 -6.37 -0.88 2.63
N PRO A 132 -7.05 -2.05 2.52
CA PRO A 132 -8.50 -2.11 2.46
C PRO A 132 -9.13 -1.56 3.75
N PRO A 133 -10.42 -1.14 3.70
CA PRO A 133 -11.08 -0.54 4.85
C PRO A 133 -11.25 -1.53 6.00
N VAL A 134 -11.00 -1.06 7.23
CA VAL A 134 -11.28 -1.75 8.48
C VAL A 134 -12.21 -0.93 9.35
N SER A 135 -13.10 -1.59 10.11
CA SER A 135 -14.02 -0.90 11.02
C SER A 135 -13.31 -0.41 12.28
N VAL A 136 -13.61 0.81 12.68
CA VAL A 136 -13.13 1.45 13.91
C VAL A 136 -14.26 2.18 14.62
N THR A 137 -14.17 2.28 15.95
CA THR A 137 -15.07 3.09 16.77
C THR A 137 -14.30 4.29 17.30
N PRO A 138 -14.63 5.53 16.88
CA PRO A 138 -13.98 6.73 17.39
C PRO A 138 -13.98 6.79 18.91
N ASN A 139 -12.92 7.33 19.50
CA ASN A 139 -12.68 7.48 20.93
C ASN A 139 -12.58 6.17 21.74
N THR A 140 -12.73 5.00 21.12
CA THR A 140 -12.63 3.70 21.83
C THR A 140 -11.63 2.74 21.22
N THR A 141 -11.34 2.87 19.91
CA THR A 141 -10.33 2.03 19.24
C THR A 141 -8.92 2.60 19.48
N PRO A 142 -8.09 1.98 20.32
CA PRO A 142 -6.73 2.48 20.61
C PRO A 142 -5.76 2.19 19.48
N ASP A 143 -5.94 1.07 18.75
CA ASP A 143 -5.08 0.61 17.68
C ASP A 143 -5.88 0.43 16.38
N ILE A 144 -5.59 1.23 15.37
CA ILE A 144 -6.10 1.03 14.02
C ILE A 144 -5.16 0.04 13.32
N ARG A 145 -5.67 -1.14 12.99
CA ARG A 145 -4.85 -2.21 12.39
C ARG A 145 -5.07 -2.26 10.89
N LEU A 146 -4.12 -1.74 10.12
CA LEU A 146 -4.15 -1.77 8.66
C LEU A 146 -3.12 -2.74 8.11
N GLN A 147 -3.53 -3.56 7.17
CA GLN A 147 -2.66 -4.43 6.38
C GLN A 147 -2.47 -3.80 5.01
N PHE A 148 -1.26 -3.35 4.71
CA PHE A 148 -0.90 -2.78 3.44
C PHE A 148 -0.46 -3.85 2.46
N ASN A 149 -0.98 -3.78 1.25
CA ASN A 149 -0.67 -4.68 0.15
C ASN A 149 -0.12 -3.88 -1.02
N HIS A 150 0.77 -4.48 -1.82
CA HIS A 150 1.19 -3.86 -3.07
C HIS A 150 0.00 -3.74 -4.02
N ALA A 151 -0.16 -2.55 -4.57
CA ALA A 151 -1.23 -2.27 -5.52
C ALA A 151 -0.80 -2.47 -6.97
N MET A 152 0.50 -2.43 -7.24
CA MET A 152 1.07 -2.59 -8.58
C MET A 152 1.46 -4.05 -8.84
N HIS A 153 1.72 -4.36 -10.11
CA HIS A 153 2.35 -5.61 -10.55
C HIS A 153 3.86 -5.42 -10.68
N GLN A 154 4.65 -6.44 -10.30
CA GLN A 154 6.09 -6.44 -10.46
C GLN A 154 6.52 -7.40 -11.57
N LEU A 155 7.17 -6.89 -12.62
CA LEU A 155 7.79 -7.69 -13.68
C LEU A 155 9.30 -7.65 -13.51
N GLN A 156 9.90 -8.79 -13.15
CA GLN A 156 11.33 -8.97 -12.99
C GLN A 156 11.94 -9.68 -14.19
N ILE A 157 13.01 -9.15 -14.73
CA ILE A 157 13.73 -9.70 -15.86
C ILE A 157 15.17 -10.04 -15.41
N GLU A 158 15.64 -11.22 -15.76
CA GLU A 158 17.03 -11.62 -15.56
C GLU A 158 17.59 -12.22 -16.86
N LEU A 159 18.67 -11.62 -17.38
CA LEU A 159 19.40 -12.16 -18.51
C LEU A 159 20.49 -13.11 -18.03
N LYS A 160 20.55 -14.30 -18.59
CA LYS A 160 21.61 -15.26 -18.38
C LYS A 160 22.32 -15.55 -19.69
N ALA A 161 23.64 -15.36 -19.73
CA ALA A 161 24.42 -15.81 -20.85
C ALA A 161 24.47 -17.35 -20.90
N ASP A 162 24.58 -17.93 -22.09
CA ASP A 162 24.71 -19.39 -22.29
C ASP A 162 26.02 -19.94 -21.76
N GLY A 163 26.99 -19.08 -21.43
CA GLY A 163 28.32 -19.46 -20.90
C GLY A 163 29.27 -20.09 -21.93
N THR A 164 28.78 -20.40 -23.11
CA THR A 164 29.52 -21.02 -24.18
C THR A 164 29.86 -20.06 -25.30
N THR A 165 28.86 -19.41 -25.86
CA THR A 165 29.03 -18.44 -26.96
C THR A 165 29.01 -17.00 -26.46
N LEU A 166 28.43 -16.74 -25.33
CA LEU A 166 28.34 -15.42 -24.69
C LEU A 166 28.71 -15.52 -23.21
N GLN A 167 29.50 -14.57 -22.71
CA GLN A 167 29.84 -14.48 -21.29
C GLN A 167 28.84 -13.55 -20.55
N GLN A 168 28.55 -13.86 -19.28
CA GLN A 168 27.60 -13.10 -18.47
C GLN A 168 27.93 -11.59 -18.40
N ALA A 169 29.21 -11.23 -18.39
CA ALA A 169 29.65 -9.83 -18.38
C ALA A 169 29.11 -9.01 -19.57
N ALA A 170 28.83 -9.64 -20.71
CA ALA A 170 28.24 -8.95 -21.86
C ALA A 170 26.80 -8.50 -21.59
N CYS A 171 26.05 -9.26 -20.78
CA CYS A 171 24.67 -8.94 -20.42
C CYS A 171 24.54 -7.66 -19.58
N SER A 172 25.61 -7.22 -18.90
CA SER A 172 25.60 -6.00 -18.09
C SER A 172 25.35 -4.71 -18.90
N GLN A 173 25.57 -4.77 -20.22
CA GLN A 173 25.33 -3.65 -21.15
C GLN A 173 24.01 -3.74 -21.89
N ALA A 174 23.20 -4.74 -21.59
CA ALA A 174 21.90 -4.91 -22.23
C ALA A 174 20.95 -3.74 -21.87
N LYS A 175 20.12 -3.36 -22.84
CA LYS A 175 18.97 -2.48 -22.60
C LYS A 175 17.72 -3.33 -22.59
N LEU A 176 16.99 -3.25 -21.49
CA LEU A 176 15.72 -3.94 -21.26
C LEU A 176 14.61 -2.91 -21.31
N THR A 177 13.64 -3.08 -22.19
CA THR A 177 12.54 -2.13 -22.33
C THR A 177 11.22 -2.87 -22.27
N CYS A 178 10.38 -2.52 -21.26
CA CYS A 178 8.98 -2.93 -21.21
C CYS A 178 8.16 -1.92 -21.98
N ARG A 179 7.37 -2.36 -22.98
CA ARG A 179 6.64 -1.48 -23.93
C ARG A 179 5.16 -1.78 -23.94
N ASN A 180 4.40 -0.79 -24.43
CA ASN A 180 2.97 -0.88 -24.71
C ASN A 180 2.08 -1.10 -23.48
N PHE A 181 2.54 -0.74 -22.29
CA PHE A 181 1.70 -0.78 -21.09
C PHE A 181 0.97 0.55 -20.88
N LEU A 182 -0.16 0.49 -20.15
CA LEU A 182 -0.89 1.67 -19.68
C LEU A 182 -0.27 2.15 -18.39
N PRO A 183 0.23 3.41 -18.31
CA PRO A 183 1.10 3.82 -17.20
C PRO A 183 0.37 4.30 -15.94
N ILE A 184 -0.92 4.55 -16.01
CA ILE A 184 -1.70 5.16 -14.93
C ILE A 184 -2.60 4.12 -14.28
N ALA A 185 -2.43 3.89 -12.98
CA ALA A 185 -3.37 3.15 -12.15
C ALA A 185 -4.43 4.11 -11.60
N ASN A 186 -5.70 3.85 -11.91
CA ASN A 186 -6.82 4.56 -11.29
C ASN A 186 -7.15 3.86 -9.96
N VAL A 187 -7.07 4.60 -8.88
CA VAL A 187 -7.18 4.06 -7.52
C VAL A 187 -8.47 4.55 -6.86
N ASN A 188 -9.21 3.64 -6.25
CA ASN A 188 -10.27 3.95 -5.30
C ASN A 188 -9.75 3.66 -3.87
N LEU A 189 -9.37 4.71 -3.15
CA LEU A 189 -8.80 4.54 -1.81
C LEU A 189 -9.85 4.19 -0.75
N LEU A 190 -11.13 4.53 -0.97
CA LEU A 190 -12.21 4.08 -0.07
C LEU A 190 -12.34 2.55 -0.07
N GLN A 191 -12.01 1.90 -1.20
CA GLN A 191 -11.97 0.45 -1.32
C GLN A 191 -10.58 -0.14 -1.06
N GLY A 192 -9.53 0.70 -1.04
CA GLY A 192 -8.14 0.26 -0.96
C GLY A 192 -7.73 -0.58 -2.18
N ALA A 193 -8.15 -0.18 -3.38
CA ALA A 193 -7.97 -0.98 -4.59
C ALA A 193 -7.65 -0.15 -5.84
N VAL A 194 -6.89 -0.76 -6.78
CA VAL A 194 -6.79 -0.28 -8.15
C VAL A 194 -8.00 -0.77 -8.93
N ILE A 195 -8.71 0.14 -9.59
CA ILE A 195 -9.94 -0.18 -10.32
C ILE A 195 -9.72 -0.35 -11.83
N SER A 196 -8.68 0.28 -12.39
CA SER A 196 -8.32 0.13 -13.81
C SER A 196 -6.93 0.69 -14.09
N ALA A 197 -6.36 0.35 -15.25
CA ALA A 197 -5.22 1.04 -15.83
C ALA A 197 -5.69 1.93 -16.98
N SER A 198 -4.98 3.05 -17.22
CA SER A 198 -5.32 4.04 -18.26
C SER A 198 -4.09 4.81 -18.76
N GLY A 199 -4.33 5.77 -19.64
CA GLY A 199 -3.31 6.61 -20.29
C GLY A 199 -2.86 6.05 -21.64
N ASP A 200 -2.02 6.81 -22.32
CA ASP A 200 -1.42 6.37 -23.59
C ASP A 200 -0.36 5.30 -23.35
N LYS A 201 -0.26 4.34 -24.27
CA LYS A 201 0.74 3.28 -24.22
C LYS A 201 2.14 3.86 -24.05
N SER A 202 2.89 3.34 -23.09
CA SER A 202 4.17 3.87 -22.68
C SER A 202 5.25 2.78 -22.65
N SER A 203 6.48 3.19 -22.33
CA SER A 203 7.61 2.28 -22.16
C SER A 203 8.46 2.68 -20.96
N LEU A 204 9.04 1.67 -20.27
CA LEU A 204 10.07 1.83 -19.24
C LEU A 204 11.33 1.11 -19.69
N GLN A 205 12.49 1.70 -19.41
CA GLN A 205 13.78 1.16 -19.80
C GLN A 205 14.71 1.02 -18.58
N ALA A 206 15.49 -0.06 -18.59
CA ALA A 206 16.58 -0.30 -17.65
C ALA A 206 17.82 -0.78 -18.41
N THR A 207 19.00 -0.59 -17.82
CA THR A 207 20.27 -1.10 -18.35
C THR A 207 20.86 -2.10 -17.37
N GLY A 208 21.36 -3.21 -17.88
CA GLY A 208 21.96 -4.28 -17.08
C GLY A 208 21.41 -5.65 -17.45
N ASP A 209 21.92 -6.65 -16.74
CA ASP A 209 21.45 -8.04 -16.87
C ASP A 209 20.21 -8.34 -16.03
N LYS A 210 19.75 -7.37 -15.22
CA LYS A 210 18.54 -7.46 -14.40
C LYS A 210 17.75 -6.17 -14.47
N ALA A 211 16.43 -6.30 -14.52
CA ALA A 211 15.51 -5.19 -14.44
C ALA A 211 14.28 -5.55 -13.61
N THR A 212 13.71 -4.55 -12.94
CA THR A 212 12.41 -4.65 -12.28
C THR A 212 11.55 -3.51 -12.77
N PHE A 213 10.41 -3.84 -13.37
CA PHE A 213 9.42 -2.89 -13.82
C PHE A 213 8.19 -2.98 -12.90
N ILE A 214 7.74 -1.85 -12.39
CA ILE A 214 6.50 -1.73 -11.63
C ILE A 214 5.44 -1.20 -12.58
N LEU A 215 4.36 -1.96 -12.74
CA LEU A 215 3.35 -1.71 -13.75
C LEU A 215 1.95 -1.68 -13.11
N PRO A 216 1.02 -0.85 -13.58
CA PRO A 216 -0.37 -0.96 -13.17
C PRO A 216 -0.93 -2.35 -13.51
N PRO A 217 -1.83 -2.90 -12.66
CA PRO A 217 -2.56 -4.12 -13.00
C PRO A 217 -3.34 -3.93 -14.30
N GLN A 218 -3.10 -4.79 -15.30
CA GLN A 218 -3.68 -4.68 -16.64
C GLN A 218 -3.57 -5.97 -17.44
N ALA A 219 -4.34 -6.08 -18.53
CA ALA A 219 -4.20 -7.18 -19.48
C ALA A 219 -2.81 -7.21 -20.11
N ALA A 220 -2.24 -8.40 -20.24
CA ALA A 220 -0.89 -8.61 -20.79
C ALA A 220 -0.85 -8.62 -22.32
N GLY A 221 -1.99 -8.66 -23.00
CA GLY A 221 -2.12 -8.96 -24.42
C GLY A 221 -1.38 -8.06 -25.42
N ASN A 222 -0.94 -6.88 -24.99
CA ASN A 222 -0.16 -5.97 -25.85
C ASN A 222 1.22 -5.63 -25.27
N LEU A 223 1.58 -6.17 -24.09
CA LEU A 223 2.85 -5.87 -23.48
C LEU A 223 3.97 -6.59 -24.19
N GLN A 224 5.03 -5.85 -24.46
CA GLN A 224 6.23 -6.35 -25.09
C GLN A 224 7.45 -6.09 -24.22
N LEU A 225 8.31 -7.08 -24.13
CA LEU A 225 9.65 -6.93 -23.58
C LEU A 225 10.64 -6.91 -24.75
N GLN A 226 11.40 -5.83 -24.85
CA GLN A 226 12.47 -5.66 -25.83
C GLN A 226 13.83 -5.80 -25.11
N VAL A 227 14.70 -6.61 -25.68
CA VAL A 227 16.09 -6.80 -25.22
C VAL A 227 17.01 -6.37 -26.35
N GLN A 228 17.82 -5.35 -26.10
CA GLN A 228 18.89 -4.92 -26.99
C GLN A 228 20.23 -5.28 -26.39
N LEU A 229 21.03 -6.08 -27.11
CA LEU A 229 22.33 -6.55 -26.69
C LEU A 229 23.28 -6.71 -27.86
N SER A 230 24.50 -6.17 -27.77
CA SER A 230 25.55 -6.29 -28.80
C SER A 230 25.09 -5.91 -30.22
N GLY A 231 24.30 -4.84 -30.31
CA GLY A 231 23.76 -4.33 -31.57
C GLY A 231 22.59 -5.12 -32.15
N ARG A 232 22.11 -6.14 -31.45
CA ARG A 232 20.91 -6.91 -31.81
C ARG A 232 19.74 -6.52 -30.92
N GLU A 233 18.54 -6.63 -31.47
CA GLU A 233 17.30 -6.35 -30.77
C GLU A 233 16.34 -7.55 -30.90
N TYR A 234 15.72 -7.91 -29.78
CA TYR A 234 14.75 -8.99 -29.69
C TYR A 234 13.52 -8.49 -28.96
N THR A 235 12.34 -8.81 -29.47
CA THR A 235 11.06 -8.44 -28.90
C THR A 235 10.28 -9.69 -28.55
N PHE A 236 9.75 -9.72 -27.33
CA PHE A 236 8.93 -10.81 -26.80
C PHE A 236 7.55 -10.26 -26.47
N ASP A 237 6.49 -10.87 -26.98
CA ASP A 237 5.13 -10.59 -26.53
C ASP A 237 4.87 -11.33 -25.21
N LEU A 238 4.57 -10.60 -24.15
CA LEU A 238 4.43 -11.19 -22.81
C LEU A 238 3.30 -12.23 -22.77
N ALA A 239 2.20 -11.99 -23.47
CA ALA A 239 1.04 -12.87 -23.52
C ALA A 239 1.30 -14.22 -24.21
N THR A 240 2.38 -14.34 -25.01
CA THR A 240 2.73 -15.62 -25.65
C THR A 240 3.50 -16.56 -24.72
N HIS A 241 3.95 -16.06 -23.57
CA HIS A 241 4.64 -16.86 -22.57
C HIS A 241 3.68 -17.53 -21.61
N GLN A 242 4.07 -18.69 -21.12
CA GLN A 242 3.28 -19.49 -20.20
C GLN A 242 3.93 -19.55 -18.83
N ILE A 243 3.12 -19.46 -17.79
CA ILE A 243 3.51 -19.73 -16.41
C ILE A 243 2.73 -20.98 -15.96
N ALA A 244 3.45 -22.01 -15.51
CA ALA A 244 2.83 -23.29 -15.13
C ALA A 244 1.88 -23.89 -16.20
N GLY A 245 2.21 -23.68 -17.49
CA GLY A 245 1.40 -24.15 -18.62
C GLY A 245 0.21 -23.24 -19.00
N SER A 246 0.03 -22.13 -18.32
CA SER A 246 -1.03 -21.16 -18.62
C SER A 246 -0.45 -19.85 -19.19
N PRO A 247 -1.06 -19.25 -20.22
CA PRO A 247 -0.59 -18.00 -20.79
C PRO A 247 -0.72 -16.85 -19.78
N ILE A 248 0.21 -15.88 -19.86
CA ILE A 248 0.16 -14.64 -19.07
C ILE A 248 -0.90 -13.74 -19.69
N THR A 249 -2.11 -13.74 -19.14
CA THR A 249 -3.24 -12.95 -19.67
C THR A 249 -3.41 -11.64 -18.92
N LEU A 250 -3.00 -11.58 -17.66
CA LEU A 250 -3.24 -10.46 -16.75
C LEU A 250 -2.01 -10.22 -15.86
N LEU A 251 -1.63 -8.96 -15.69
CA LEU A 251 -0.76 -8.49 -14.62
C LEU A 251 -1.63 -8.13 -13.43
N GLU A 252 -1.63 -8.97 -12.41
CA GLU A 252 -2.51 -8.79 -11.24
C GLU A 252 -1.89 -7.85 -10.21
N SER A 253 -2.77 -7.16 -9.47
CA SER A 253 -2.38 -6.32 -8.32
C SER A 253 -1.69 -7.16 -7.24
N GLY A 254 -0.56 -6.68 -6.71
CA GLY A 254 0.18 -7.35 -5.64
C GLY A 254 0.86 -8.66 -6.06
N LYS A 255 0.94 -8.96 -7.35
CA LYS A 255 1.59 -10.16 -7.87
C LYS A 255 2.91 -9.81 -8.57
N SER A 256 3.80 -10.81 -8.67
CA SER A 256 5.05 -10.68 -9.41
C SER A 256 5.24 -11.81 -10.43
N ILE A 257 5.89 -11.47 -11.53
CA ILE A 257 6.36 -12.40 -12.56
C ILE A 257 7.86 -12.19 -12.70
N LYS A 258 8.62 -13.27 -12.66
CA LYS A 258 10.03 -13.27 -13.03
C LYS A 258 10.24 -14.02 -14.34
N LEU A 259 10.86 -13.37 -15.30
CA LEU A 259 11.31 -13.97 -16.56
C LEU A 259 12.82 -14.07 -16.56
N THR A 260 13.33 -15.28 -16.80
CA THR A 260 14.75 -15.52 -17.07
C THR A 260 14.92 -15.73 -18.56
N ILE A 261 15.76 -14.93 -19.19
CA ILE A 261 16.06 -14.98 -20.62
C ILE A 261 17.48 -15.46 -20.81
N THR A 262 17.66 -16.66 -21.37
CA THR A 262 18.98 -17.18 -21.74
C THR A 262 19.40 -16.63 -23.10
N VAL A 263 20.58 -16.05 -23.15
CA VAL A 263 21.09 -15.32 -24.30
C VAL A 263 22.38 -16.04 -24.83
N SER A 264 22.40 -16.27 -26.11
CA SER A 264 23.60 -16.72 -26.82
C SER A 264 23.99 -15.75 -27.94
N LYS A 265 25.10 -15.95 -28.63
CA LYS A 265 25.45 -15.17 -29.83
C LYS A 265 24.44 -15.34 -30.96
N THR A 266 23.71 -16.42 -31.00
CA THR A 266 22.87 -16.81 -32.14
C THR A 266 21.39 -16.93 -31.77
N SER A 267 21.03 -17.04 -30.47
CA SER A 267 19.65 -17.31 -30.03
C SER A 267 19.35 -16.66 -28.69
N PHE A 268 18.07 -16.47 -28.45
CA PHE A 268 17.50 -16.11 -27.17
C PHE A 268 16.42 -17.12 -26.80
N SER A 269 16.42 -17.60 -25.57
CA SER A 269 15.34 -18.43 -25.06
C SER A 269 14.82 -17.83 -23.76
N VAL A 270 13.49 -17.77 -23.62
CA VAL A 270 12.85 -17.29 -22.41
C VAL A 270 12.49 -18.47 -21.52
N THR A 271 12.98 -18.45 -20.29
CA THR A 271 12.59 -19.42 -19.26
C THR A 271 11.84 -18.65 -18.18
N GLY A 272 10.53 -18.93 -18.01
CA GLY A 272 9.76 -18.34 -16.94
C GLY A 272 10.11 -19.01 -15.61
N GLN A 273 10.42 -18.23 -14.59
CA GLN A 273 10.56 -18.68 -13.20
C GLN A 273 9.79 -17.75 -12.29
N ASN A 274 9.14 -18.35 -11.33
CA ASN A 274 8.40 -17.63 -10.33
C ASN A 274 9.27 -17.33 -9.12
N ILE A 275 9.04 -16.17 -8.49
CA ILE A 275 9.63 -15.84 -7.19
C ILE A 275 8.50 -15.42 -6.27
N GLY A 276 8.25 -16.22 -5.24
CA GLY A 276 7.36 -15.83 -4.19
C GLY A 276 7.99 -14.81 -3.24
N ALA A 277 7.52 -13.58 -3.27
CA ALA A 277 7.56 -12.62 -2.18
C ALA A 277 6.50 -11.54 -2.39
N TRP A 278 6.12 -11.22 -3.57
CA TRP A 278 4.77 -10.88 -3.95
C TRP A 278 4.06 -12.21 -4.13
N GLU A 279 2.80 -12.38 -3.75
CA GLU A 279 2.14 -13.68 -3.97
C GLU A 279 2.37 -14.12 -5.40
N SER A 280 3.00 -15.29 -5.52
CA SER A 280 3.40 -15.85 -6.78
C SER A 280 2.20 -16.19 -7.65
N GLN A 281 2.20 -15.79 -8.93
CA GLN A 281 1.18 -16.23 -9.89
C GLN A 281 1.43 -17.64 -10.44
N GLY A 282 2.46 -18.35 -9.98
CA GLY A 282 2.81 -19.70 -10.44
C GLY A 282 4.21 -19.81 -11.04
N GLU A 283 4.69 -21.02 -11.28
CA GLU A 283 6.01 -21.30 -11.89
C GLU A 283 5.83 -21.78 -13.32
N SER A 284 6.70 -21.32 -14.23
CA SER A 284 6.79 -21.88 -15.56
C SER A 284 8.25 -22.20 -15.90
N ASN A 285 8.48 -23.43 -16.34
CA ASN A 285 9.70 -23.87 -16.98
C ASN A 285 9.36 -24.12 -18.46
N GLY A 286 9.39 -23.05 -19.25
CA GLY A 286 9.19 -23.13 -20.70
C GLY A 286 10.41 -22.60 -21.44
N SER A 287 10.96 -23.35 -22.41
CA SER A 287 11.94 -22.83 -23.37
C SER A 287 11.20 -22.48 -24.65
N ILE A 288 11.31 -21.22 -25.10
CA ILE A 288 10.86 -20.82 -26.42
C ILE A 288 12.12 -20.68 -27.27
N ILE A 289 12.22 -21.49 -28.31
CA ILE A 289 13.24 -21.36 -29.36
C ILE A 289 12.63 -20.47 -30.43
N LEU A 290 13.25 -19.33 -30.71
CA LEU A 290 12.87 -18.42 -31.78
C LEU A 290 13.57 -18.81 -33.06
#